data_dc8eba62281833cc4efc658308777bd5
#
_entry.id   dc8eba62281833cc4efc658308777bd5
#
_cell.length_a   1.000
_cell.length_b   1.000
_cell.length_c   1.000
_cell.angle_alpha   90.00
_cell.angle_beta   90.00
_cell.angle_gamma   90.00
#
_symmetry.space_group_name_H-M   'P 1'
#
loop_
_entity.id
_entity.type
_entity.pdbx_description
1 polymer ?
#
loop_
_entity_poly.entity_id
_entity_poly.type
_entity_poly.pdbx_seq_one_letter_code
_entity_poly.pdbx_strand_id
1 'polypeptide(L)'
;MGCFATEENTEDDNPPIGINYSRRRFKMKSVTRYFRNAVAASMQGTVNYKKERFFVVTEGELLSGKLSEENNFNIWKKEYDAESDNDEEKLKIKNVIIALKTLATEFRDGGKMEDNIEEMTSFFFLPLCVTRTGKLCMPVEGKIPWIPREYLRPMEDPLLAVGDGEKYDEFLEHTTNERYQLDSWQDYLAYAIKLYEFVAEIPFKSNYIRNGNELFKADGRYYLFQDSTVNASFYILQLYNALIKGTVNSLYDKITNGKIEPSKPLIKNTDISKMKAHVGQMGGAYPLSPSQREAMNHFGEIKEGNLLAVSGPPGTGKTTFLQSVVADMYVKSALKRERAPIIVAASTNNQAVTNIIDSFGQISEIGISNLEHKWITGTDSFAVYFPSNGKVKEAAQKRYQYTTVRGGGFVDELESKENRRSSGRLFKQEFHQYFRRETASIDFALCEEILWKELE
;
A
#
# COMPACT_ATOMS: atom_id res chain seq x y z
N MET A 1 15.72 49.05 -40.49
CA MET A 1 17.17 48.93 -40.69
C MET A 1 17.74 48.12 -39.54
N GLY A 2 18.38 47.00 -39.81
CA GLY A 2 19.03 46.15 -38.82
C GLY A 2 18.69 44.68 -39.00
N CYS A 3 19.24 44.04 -40.05
CA CYS A 3 19.29 42.61 -40.20
C CYS A 3 20.24 42.04 -39.15
N PHE A 4 19.84 41.02 -38.45
CA PHE A 4 20.75 40.06 -37.80
C PHE A 4 20.53 38.67 -38.38
N ALA A 5 21.60 38.14 -38.90
CA ALA A 5 21.70 36.82 -39.48
C ALA A 5 21.56 35.74 -38.42
N THR A 6 20.82 34.70 -38.75
CA THR A 6 20.77 33.46 -38.01
C THR A 6 21.95 32.59 -38.42
N GLU A 7 22.87 32.31 -37.50
CA GLU A 7 23.81 31.21 -37.65
C GLU A 7 23.12 29.91 -37.25
N GLU A 8 22.98 29.02 -38.21
CA GLU A 8 22.65 27.62 -38.01
C GLU A 8 23.87 26.92 -37.38
N ASN A 9 23.79 26.57 -36.11
CA ASN A 9 24.67 25.61 -35.49
C ASN A 9 23.99 24.26 -35.45
N THR A 10 24.24 23.45 -36.44
CA THR A 10 24.03 22.00 -36.44
C THR A 10 25.20 21.36 -35.70
N GLU A 11 25.09 21.18 -34.40
CA GLU A 11 25.90 20.21 -33.66
C GLU A 11 24.98 19.10 -33.17
N ASP A 12 25.12 17.95 -33.84
CA ASP A 12 24.60 16.63 -33.44
C ASP A 12 25.35 16.16 -32.17
N ASP A 13 25.05 16.72 -31.04
CA ASP A 13 25.52 16.26 -29.72
C ASP A 13 24.56 15.23 -29.14
N ASN A 14 24.42 14.10 -29.80
CA ASN A 14 23.91 12.90 -29.17
C ASN A 14 25.06 12.21 -28.41
N PRO A 15 25.09 12.26 -27.07
CA PRO A 15 26.11 11.51 -26.33
C PRO A 15 25.98 10.00 -26.62
N PRO A 16 27.07 9.25 -26.64
CA PRO A 16 27.04 7.83 -27.00
C PRO A 16 26.00 7.09 -26.12
N ILE A 17 25.21 6.23 -26.76
CA ILE A 17 24.04 5.52 -26.20
C ILE A 17 24.30 4.89 -24.83
N GLY A 18 25.54 4.47 -24.53
CA GLY A 18 25.93 3.87 -23.24
C GLY A 18 25.94 4.84 -22.05
N ILE A 19 26.33 6.11 -22.26
CA ILE A 19 26.41 7.13 -21.18
C ILE A 19 25.00 7.58 -20.77
N ASN A 20 24.09 7.66 -21.72
CA ASN A 20 22.70 8.03 -21.45
C ASN A 20 21.95 6.93 -20.68
N TYR A 21 22.24 5.66 -20.96
CA TYR A 21 21.63 4.52 -20.27
C TYR A 21 22.10 4.40 -18.82
N SER A 22 23.38 4.62 -18.55
CA SER A 22 23.94 4.58 -17.19
C SER A 22 23.41 5.73 -16.32
N ARG A 23 23.31 6.96 -16.84
CA ARG A 23 22.72 8.12 -16.14
C ARG A 23 21.24 7.93 -15.84
N ARG A 24 20.46 7.37 -16.78
CA ARG A 24 19.03 7.04 -16.56
C ARG A 24 18.86 6.01 -15.46
N ARG A 25 19.64 4.94 -15.49
CA ARG A 25 19.60 3.88 -14.49
C ARG A 25 20.00 4.38 -13.09
N PHE A 26 20.98 5.29 -13.02
CA PHE A 26 21.37 5.92 -11.77
C PHE A 26 20.23 6.80 -11.20
N LYS A 27 19.60 7.63 -12.01
CA LYS A 27 18.48 8.48 -11.61
C LYS A 27 17.28 7.66 -11.13
N MET A 28 16.89 6.63 -11.87
CA MET A 28 15.83 5.69 -11.47
C MET A 28 16.12 5.08 -10.09
N LYS A 29 17.35 4.61 -9.85
CA LYS A 29 17.73 4.03 -8.56
C LYS A 29 17.66 5.04 -7.42
N SER A 30 18.06 6.28 -7.62
CA SER A 30 18.01 7.34 -6.61
C SER A 30 16.56 7.69 -6.24
N VAL A 31 15.69 7.87 -7.23
CA VAL A 31 14.26 8.11 -7.00
C VAL A 31 13.60 6.90 -6.33
N THR A 32 13.95 5.68 -6.73
CA THR A 32 13.43 4.46 -6.11
C THR A 32 13.87 4.34 -4.65
N ARG A 33 15.11 4.68 -4.32
CA ARG A 33 15.58 4.73 -2.93
C ARG A 33 14.82 5.76 -2.11
N TYR A 34 14.56 6.94 -2.68
CA TYR A 34 13.74 7.95 -2.04
C TYR A 34 12.34 7.42 -1.70
N PHE A 35 11.61 6.87 -2.68
CA PHE A 35 10.28 6.30 -2.43
C PHE A 35 10.31 5.15 -1.44
N ARG A 36 11.28 4.25 -1.57
CA ARG A 36 11.49 3.15 -0.63
C ARG A 36 11.67 3.67 0.80
N ASN A 37 12.53 4.67 0.99
CA ASN A 37 12.81 5.25 2.29
C ASN A 37 11.61 6.04 2.84
N ALA A 38 10.87 6.76 1.98
CA ALA A 38 9.64 7.44 2.38
C ALA A 38 8.56 6.45 2.86
N VAL A 39 8.37 5.34 2.15
CA VAL A 39 7.44 4.27 2.59
C VAL A 39 7.92 3.63 3.89
N ALA A 40 9.21 3.33 4.03
CA ALA A 40 9.77 2.80 5.28
C ALA A 40 9.58 3.77 6.45
N ALA A 41 9.85 5.06 6.23
CA ALA A 41 9.67 6.11 7.24
C ALA A 41 8.20 6.29 7.68
N SER A 42 7.24 6.14 6.77
CA SER A 42 5.82 6.22 7.12
C SER A 42 5.34 5.12 8.09
N MET A 43 6.13 4.05 8.24
CA MET A 43 5.89 2.96 9.19
C MET A 43 6.63 3.17 10.53
N GLN A 44 7.49 4.18 10.62
CA GLN A 44 8.38 4.46 11.74
C GLN A 44 7.76 5.55 12.63
N GLY A 45 6.55 5.31 13.13
CA GLY A 45 5.86 6.21 14.05
C GLY A 45 6.28 5.98 15.51
N THR A 46 5.65 6.75 16.39
CA THR A 46 5.73 6.56 17.85
C THR A 46 4.80 5.45 18.31
N VAL A 47 5.07 4.93 19.48
CA VAL A 47 4.22 3.96 20.17
C VAL A 47 3.36 4.67 21.21
N ASN A 48 2.09 4.33 21.25
CA ASN A 48 1.17 4.89 22.25
C ASN A 48 1.04 3.97 23.46
N TYR A 49 1.66 4.35 24.55
CA TYR A 49 1.68 3.58 25.82
C TYR A 49 0.28 3.34 26.43
N LYS A 50 -0.71 4.19 26.14
CA LYS A 50 -2.09 4.01 26.61
C LYS A 50 -2.83 2.88 25.88
N LYS A 51 -2.46 2.63 24.62
CA LYS A 51 -3.16 1.68 23.73
C LYS A 51 -2.43 0.36 23.57
N GLU A 52 -1.11 0.40 23.70
CA GLU A 52 -0.25 -0.76 23.42
C GLU A 52 0.17 -1.43 24.74
N ARG A 53 0.04 -2.76 24.80
CA ARG A 53 0.59 -3.54 25.89
C ARG A 53 2.10 -3.61 25.75
N PHE A 54 2.82 -3.33 26.84
CA PHE A 54 4.28 -3.36 26.85
C PHE A 54 4.82 -4.18 28.03
N PHE A 55 6.08 -4.55 27.94
CA PHE A 55 6.84 -5.26 28.97
C PHE A 55 8.18 -4.56 29.16
N VAL A 56 8.67 -4.54 30.39
CA VAL A 56 10.00 -4.00 30.68
C VAL A 56 11.06 -5.06 30.39
N VAL A 57 12.06 -4.69 29.60
CA VAL A 57 13.22 -5.52 29.27
C VAL A 57 14.43 -4.97 30.00
N THR A 58 15.22 -5.85 30.59
CA THR A 58 16.45 -5.48 31.27
C THR A 58 17.62 -5.30 30.28
N GLU A 59 18.64 -4.56 30.69
CA GLU A 59 19.89 -4.43 29.93
C GLU A 59 20.53 -5.81 29.66
N GLY A 60 20.48 -6.71 30.65
CA GLY A 60 21.01 -8.06 30.52
C GLY A 60 20.31 -8.88 29.43
N GLU A 61 18.97 -8.79 29.31
CA GLU A 61 18.20 -9.44 28.25
C GLU A 61 18.55 -8.84 26.86
N LEU A 62 18.64 -7.52 26.79
CA LEU A 62 19.00 -6.83 25.57
C LEU A 62 20.41 -7.21 25.08
N LEU A 63 21.41 -7.17 25.95
CA LEU A 63 22.81 -7.47 25.62
C LEU A 63 23.03 -8.96 25.33
N SER A 64 22.38 -9.86 26.08
CA SER A 64 22.48 -11.31 25.83
C SER A 64 21.75 -11.75 24.57
N GLY A 65 20.80 -10.97 24.10
CA GLY A 65 19.93 -11.36 22.99
C GLY A 65 18.93 -12.44 23.36
N LYS A 66 18.54 -12.54 24.65
CA LYS A 66 17.59 -13.53 25.14
C LYS A 66 16.69 -12.95 26.22
N LEU A 67 15.39 -13.08 26.04
CA LEU A 67 14.40 -12.69 27.03
C LEU A 67 14.40 -13.65 28.24
N SER A 68 13.99 -13.14 29.40
CA SER A 68 13.64 -13.92 30.56
C SER A 68 12.45 -14.86 30.24
N GLU A 69 12.30 -15.92 31.04
CA GLU A 69 11.16 -16.84 30.90
C GLU A 69 9.82 -16.10 31.03
N GLU A 70 9.73 -15.16 31.96
CA GLU A 70 8.55 -14.34 32.19
C GLU A 70 8.20 -13.48 30.97
N ASN A 71 9.14 -12.71 30.44
CA ASN A 71 8.91 -11.87 29.26
C ASN A 71 8.60 -12.71 28.05
N ASN A 72 9.29 -13.85 27.86
CA ASN A 72 9.01 -14.76 26.77
C ASN A 72 7.60 -15.34 26.87
N PHE A 73 7.19 -15.84 28.04
CA PHE A 73 5.84 -16.35 28.27
C PHE A 73 4.79 -15.27 27.98
N ASN A 74 4.99 -14.06 28.50
CA ASN A 74 4.04 -12.96 28.29
C ASN A 74 3.84 -12.58 26.83
N ILE A 75 4.88 -12.65 26.00
CA ILE A 75 4.78 -12.38 24.55
C ILE A 75 3.99 -13.48 23.85
N TRP A 76 4.18 -14.74 24.22
CA TRP A 76 3.57 -15.89 23.59
C TRP A 76 2.26 -16.37 24.23
N LYS A 77 1.76 -15.66 25.25
CA LYS A 77 0.61 -16.10 26.06
C LYS A 77 -0.63 -16.44 25.24
N LYS A 78 -0.96 -15.62 24.23
CA LYS A 78 -2.15 -15.84 23.39
C LYS A 78 -2.06 -17.14 22.58
N GLU A 79 -0.86 -17.51 22.16
CA GLU A 79 -0.59 -18.72 21.39
C GLU A 79 -0.47 -19.96 22.28
N TYR A 80 -0.17 -19.80 23.57
CA TYR A 80 -0.23 -20.86 24.57
C TYR A 80 -1.68 -21.17 25.00
N ASP A 81 -2.52 -20.10 25.07
CA ASP A 81 -3.93 -20.23 25.44
C ASP A 81 -4.78 -20.79 24.26
N ALA A 82 -4.31 -20.69 23.02
CA ALA A 82 -4.94 -21.28 21.86
C ALA A 82 -4.41 -22.73 21.68
N GLU A 83 -5.15 -23.70 22.19
CA GLU A 83 -4.95 -25.13 21.89
C GLU A 83 -5.24 -25.39 20.40
N SER A 84 -4.30 -25.09 19.51
CA SER A 84 -4.38 -25.54 18.12
C SER A 84 -3.39 -26.69 17.91
N ASP A 85 -3.91 -27.87 17.70
CA ASP A 85 -3.19 -29.12 17.40
C ASP A 85 -2.50 -29.13 16.02
N ASN A 86 -2.47 -28.02 15.29
CA ASN A 86 -1.82 -27.91 14.00
C ASN A 86 -0.36 -27.47 14.13
N ASP A 87 0.54 -28.43 14.12
CA ASP A 87 2.00 -28.21 14.15
C ASP A 87 2.55 -27.35 13.00
N GLU A 88 1.82 -27.16 11.91
CA GLU A 88 2.21 -26.29 10.79
C GLU A 88 1.93 -24.80 11.01
N GLU A 89 1.04 -24.41 11.92
CA GLU A 89 0.68 -23.02 12.24
C GLU A 89 1.49 -22.41 13.37
N LYS A 90 2.40 -23.12 14.00
CA LYS A 90 3.28 -22.54 15.04
C LYS A 90 4.23 -21.55 14.39
N LEU A 91 3.87 -20.28 14.34
CA LEU A 91 4.76 -19.18 13.99
C LEU A 91 6.07 -19.35 14.75
N LYS A 92 7.14 -19.67 14.03
CA LYS A 92 8.47 -19.89 14.62
C LYS A 92 9.06 -18.63 15.24
N ILE A 93 8.56 -17.44 14.83
CA ILE A 93 9.02 -16.12 15.24
C ILE A 93 7.86 -15.16 15.42
N LYS A 94 8.01 -14.16 16.29
CA LYS A 94 7.06 -13.07 16.54
C LYS A 94 7.74 -11.73 16.38
N ASN A 95 7.14 -10.83 15.63
CA ASN A 95 7.64 -9.48 15.43
C ASN A 95 7.33 -8.61 16.66
N VAL A 96 8.33 -7.92 17.16
CA VAL A 96 8.23 -7.02 18.30
C VAL A 96 9.09 -5.76 18.09
N ILE A 97 8.88 -4.75 18.89
CA ILE A 97 9.63 -3.49 18.88
C ILE A 97 10.11 -3.22 20.30
N ILE A 98 11.39 -2.88 20.48
CA ILE A 98 11.91 -2.38 21.74
C ILE A 98 12.11 -0.87 21.63
N ALA A 99 11.49 -0.10 22.53
CA ALA A 99 11.84 1.29 22.76
C ALA A 99 13.13 1.34 23.61
N LEU A 100 14.20 1.85 23.01
CA LEU A 100 15.53 1.90 23.61
C LEU A 100 15.81 3.20 24.34
N LYS A 101 15.10 4.27 23.98
CA LYS A 101 15.21 5.57 24.64
C LYS A 101 13.83 6.15 24.88
N THR A 102 13.57 6.46 26.15
CA THR A 102 12.32 7.03 26.64
C THR A 102 12.64 8.22 27.54
N LEU A 103 11.84 9.26 27.44
CA LEU A 103 11.93 10.41 28.32
C LEU A 103 11.44 10.03 29.72
N ALA A 104 12.21 10.36 30.77
CA ALA A 104 11.76 10.17 32.12
C ALA A 104 10.77 11.29 32.49
N THR A 105 9.60 10.90 32.96
CA THR A 105 8.62 11.84 33.53
C THR A 105 9.08 12.23 34.94
N GLU A 106 9.48 13.48 35.14
CA GLU A 106 9.76 14.00 36.50
C GLU A 106 8.46 14.52 37.10
N PHE A 107 7.95 13.84 38.12
CA PHE A 107 6.93 14.42 38.99
C PHE A 107 7.56 15.47 39.91
N ARG A 108 7.05 16.68 39.86
CA ARG A 108 7.44 17.80 40.74
C ARG A 108 6.71 17.84 42.07
N ASP A 109 6.24 16.73 42.60
CA ASP A 109 5.74 16.72 43.99
C ASP A 109 6.12 15.42 44.67
N GLY A 110 6.68 15.51 45.89
CA GLY A 110 7.24 14.49 46.75
C GLY A 110 6.39 13.25 47.07
N GLY A 111 5.63 12.77 46.10
CA GLY A 111 4.84 11.56 46.14
C GLY A 111 5.55 10.41 45.39
N LYS A 112 5.28 9.20 45.82
CA LYS A 112 5.75 7.95 45.20
C LYS A 112 5.59 8.03 43.69
N MET A 113 6.64 7.58 42.99
CA MET A 113 6.70 7.41 41.56
C MET A 113 5.57 6.46 41.10
N GLU A 114 4.37 6.96 40.91
CA GLU A 114 3.37 6.30 40.10
C GLU A 114 3.77 6.62 38.68
N ASP A 115 4.14 5.59 37.92
CA ASP A 115 4.46 5.69 36.50
C ASP A 115 3.25 6.28 35.78
N ASN A 116 3.28 7.58 35.48
CA ASN A 116 2.22 8.21 34.71
C ASN A 116 2.42 7.86 33.24
N ILE A 117 1.87 6.71 32.84
CA ILE A 117 1.91 6.17 31.48
C ILE A 117 1.42 7.21 30.44
N GLU A 118 0.65 8.19 30.91
CA GLU A 118 0.08 9.23 30.05
C GLU A 118 1.12 10.17 29.44
N GLU A 119 2.28 10.28 30.05
CA GLU A 119 3.34 11.22 29.65
C GLU A 119 4.61 10.52 29.12
N MET A 120 4.60 9.18 29.01
CA MET A 120 5.76 8.46 28.51
C MET A 120 5.94 8.71 27.00
N THR A 121 7.12 9.19 26.63
CA THR A 121 7.50 9.43 25.22
C THR A 121 8.78 8.70 24.90
N SER A 122 8.70 7.76 23.96
CA SER A 122 9.86 7.07 23.40
C SER A 122 10.17 7.60 22.00
N PHE A 123 11.45 7.69 21.68
CA PHE A 123 11.91 8.31 20.45
C PHE A 123 13.04 7.55 19.75
N PHE A 124 13.43 6.38 20.26
CA PHE A 124 14.36 5.49 19.56
C PHE A 124 13.87 4.04 19.67
N PHE A 125 13.64 3.42 18.55
CA PHE A 125 13.01 2.11 18.44
C PHE A 125 13.87 1.11 17.68
N LEU A 126 13.86 -0.13 18.19
CA LEU A 126 14.56 -1.27 17.60
C LEU A 126 13.54 -2.33 17.22
N PRO A 127 13.26 -2.54 15.92
CA PRO A 127 12.41 -3.65 15.46
C PRO A 127 13.21 -4.94 15.52
N LEU A 128 12.57 -6.03 15.92
CA LEU A 128 13.20 -7.34 16.02
C LEU A 128 12.19 -8.48 15.96
N CYS A 129 12.69 -9.71 15.92
CA CYS A 129 11.90 -10.92 16.07
C CYS A 129 12.27 -11.66 17.36
N VAL A 130 11.28 -12.31 17.96
CA VAL A 130 11.48 -13.20 19.11
C VAL A 130 11.10 -14.62 18.72
N THR A 131 12.00 -15.58 18.98
CA THR A 131 11.71 -17.01 18.80
C THR A 131 10.89 -17.56 19.95
N ARG A 132 10.31 -18.75 19.81
CA ARG A 132 9.63 -19.46 20.91
C ARG A 132 10.50 -19.69 22.13
N THR A 133 11.82 -19.78 21.96
CA THR A 133 12.79 -19.94 23.06
C THR A 133 13.24 -18.62 23.69
N GLY A 134 12.63 -17.50 23.29
CA GLY A 134 12.97 -16.15 23.80
C GLY A 134 14.23 -15.54 23.18
N LYS A 135 14.84 -16.16 22.17
CA LYS A 135 16.00 -15.59 21.48
C LYS A 135 15.56 -14.38 20.65
N LEU A 136 16.29 -13.27 20.79
CA LEU A 136 16.14 -12.08 19.99
C LEU A 136 16.88 -12.25 18.65
N CYS A 137 16.22 -11.89 17.57
CA CYS A 137 16.74 -12.02 16.23
C CYS A 137 16.53 -10.72 15.46
N MET A 138 17.31 -10.50 14.43
CA MET A 138 17.11 -9.38 13.51
C MET A 138 15.70 -9.36 12.95
N PRO A 139 15.18 -8.18 12.61
CA PRO A 139 13.81 -8.04 12.09
C PRO A 139 13.68 -8.65 10.69
N VAL A 140 12.44 -8.91 10.31
CA VAL A 140 12.12 -9.28 8.93
C VAL A 140 12.64 -8.22 7.96
N GLU A 141 13.04 -8.64 6.78
CA GLU A 141 13.64 -7.82 5.72
C GLU A 141 12.91 -6.47 5.52
N GLY A 142 13.68 -5.40 5.55
CA GLY A 142 13.21 -4.03 5.33
C GLY A 142 12.96 -3.19 6.59
N LYS A 143 12.89 -3.80 7.78
CA LYS A 143 12.80 -3.05 9.03
C LYS A 143 14.19 -2.68 9.55
N ILE A 144 14.33 -1.45 10.01
CA ILE A 144 15.59 -0.90 10.55
C ILE A 144 15.32 -0.18 11.86
N PRO A 145 16.33 0.00 12.75
CA PRO A 145 16.19 0.89 13.90
C PRO A 145 15.80 2.29 13.43
N TRP A 146 14.95 2.99 14.21
CA TRP A 146 14.51 4.31 13.77
C TRP A 146 14.31 5.30 14.94
N ILE A 147 14.48 6.57 14.60
CA ILE A 147 13.99 7.71 15.34
C ILE A 147 12.84 8.30 14.55
N PRO A 148 11.62 8.45 15.08
CA PRO A 148 10.50 9.07 14.38
C PRO A 148 10.87 10.46 13.86
N ARG A 149 10.48 10.76 12.63
CA ARG A 149 10.83 12.02 11.95
C ARG A 149 10.36 13.25 12.70
N GLU A 150 9.29 13.14 13.47
CA GLU A 150 8.77 14.21 14.31
C GLU A 150 9.72 14.65 15.42
N TYR A 151 10.77 13.86 15.73
CA TYR A 151 11.83 14.19 16.70
C TYR A 151 13.16 14.58 16.05
N LEU A 152 13.17 14.77 14.74
CA LEU A 152 14.36 15.16 13.97
C LEU A 152 14.18 16.54 13.36
N ARG A 153 15.21 17.40 13.41
CA ARG A 153 15.20 18.71 12.77
C ARG A 153 15.40 18.61 11.24
N PRO A 154 14.87 19.52 10.43
CA PRO A 154 13.97 20.63 10.78
C PRO A 154 12.55 20.17 11.06
N MET A 155 11.84 20.90 11.94
CA MET A 155 10.45 20.62 12.31
C MET A 155 9.73 21.95 12.63
N GLU A 156 8.41 22.00 12.40
CA GLU A 156 7.63 23.23 12.56
C GLU A 156 7.43 23.63 14.02
N ASP A 157 7.17 22.64 14.91
CA ASP A 157 6.94 22.90 16.34
C ASP A 157 7.49 21.72 17.16
N PRO A 158 8.77 21.76 17.56
CA PRO A 158 9.40 20.63 18.20
C PRO A 158 9.05 20.54 19.69
N LEU A 159 8.24 19.55 20.04
CA LEU A 159 8.08 19.12 21.43
C LEU A 159 9.39 18.51 21.97
N LEU A 160 10.08 17.76 21.13
CA LEU A 160 11.35 17.09 21.46
C LEU A 160 12.20 16.99 20.18
N ALA A 161 13.38 17.62 20.18
CA ALA A 161 14.33 17.57 19.06
C ALA A 161 15.57 16.75 19.44
N VAL A 162 15.56 15.46 19.17
CA VAL A 162 16.63 14.52 19.58
C VAL A 162 17.87 14.62 18.69
N GLY A 163 17.69 14.95 17.41
CA GLY A 163 18.78 14.98 16.46
C GLY A 163 18.42 15.69 15.17
N ASP A 164 19.25 15.48 14.17
CA ASP A 164 19.13 16.09 12.84
C ASP A 164 18.71 15.06 11.80
N GLY A 165 17.72 15.42 10.95
CA GLY A 165 17.19 14.56 9.91
C GLY A 165 18.18 14.32 8.77
N GLU A 166 19.04 15.31 8.46
CA GLU A 166 20.08 15.13 7.43
C GLU A 166 21.11 14.11 7.89
N LYS A 167 21.55 14.17 9.15
CA LYS A 167 22.44 13.16 9.74
C LYS A 167 21.81 11.77 9.77
N TYR A 168 20.51 11.70 10.07
CA TYR A 168 19.80 10.42 10.04
C TYR A 168 19.81 9.82 8.62
N ASP A 169 19.53 10.60 7.61
CA ASP A 169 19.54 10.16 6.21
C ASP A 169 20.95 9.82 5.73
N GLU A 170 21.95 10.63 6.10
CA GLU A 170 23.37 10.40 5.82
C GLU A 170 23.84 9.07 6.40
N PHE A 171 23.53 8.79 7.66
CA PHE A 171 23.87 7.51 8.28
C PHE A 171 23.28 6.33 7.53
N LEU A 172 21.98 6.41 7.20
CA LEU A 172 21.29 5.33 6.49
C LEU A 172 21.83 5.09 5.09
N GLU A 173 22.26 6.14 4.39
CA GLU A 173 22.85 6.03 3.07
C GLU A 173 24.24 5.39 3.14
N HIS A 174 25.13 5.90 3.98
CA HIS A 174 26.51 5.43 4.10
C HIS A 174 26.61 3.99 4.64
N THR A 175 25.70 3.59 5.53
CA THR A 175 25.70 2.26 6.15
C THR A 175 24.83 1.23 5.44
N THR A 176 24.33 1.52 4.24
CA THR A 176 23.47 0.59 3.50
C THR A 176 24.13 -0.78 3.29
N ASN A 177 25.40 -0.81 2.91
CA ASN A 177 26.12 -2.06 2.68
C ASN A 177 26.43 -2.80 3.99
N GLU A 178 26.84 -2.08 5.05
CA GLU A 178 27.09 -2.64 6.37
C GLU A 178 25.84 -3.34 6.90
N ARG A 179 24.68 -2.72 6.78
CA ARG A 179 23.39 -3.25 7.23
C ARG A 179 23.03 -4.60 6.58
N TYR A 180 23.39 -4.82 5.33
CA TYR A 180 23.14 -6.11 4.65
C TYR A 180 24.13 -7.21 5.05
N GLN A 181 25.18 -6.88 5.79
CA GLN A 181 26.22 -7.81 6.26
C GLN A 181 26.10 -8.14 7.74
N LEU A 182 25.05 -7.64 8.42
CA LEU A 182 24.82 -7.93 9.84
C LEU A 182 24.35 -9.39 9.98
N ASP A 183 25.12 -10.20 10.70
CA ASP A 183 24.88 -11.64 10.84
C ASP A 183 24.44 -12.05 12.25
N SER A 184 24.65 -11.19 13.25
CA SER A 184 24.35 -11.50 14.66
C SER A 184 23.47 -10.46 15.31
N TRP A 185 22.84 -10.84 16.43
CA TRP A 185 22.10 -9.91 17.29
C TRP A 185 22.99 -8.78 17.80
N GLN A 186 24.22 -9.11 18.18
CA GLN A 186 25.19 -8.16 18.73
C GLN A 186 25.59 -7.11 17.68
N ASP A 187 25.80 -7.53 16.43
CA ASP A 187 26.12 -6.60 15.34
C ASP A 187 24.93 -5.68 15.04
N TYR A 188 23.71 -6.23 15.07
CA TYR A 188 22.51 -5.46 14.85
C TYR A 188 22.26 -4.43 15.98
N LEU A 189 22.47 -4.82 17.24
CA LEU A 189 22.36 -3.90 18.36
C LEU A 189 23.46 -2.83 18.30
N ALA A 190 24.69 -3.21 17.96
CA ALA A 190 25.78 -2.26 17.78
C ALA A 190 25.50 -1.26 16.64
N TYR A 191 24.93 -1.72 15.54
CA TYR A 191 24.47 -0.87 14.45
C TYR A 191 23.41 0.14 14.93
N ALA A 192 22.42 -0.31 15.69
CA ALA A 192 21.39 0.58 16.26
C ALA A 192 21.99 1.63 17.19
N ILE A 193 22.94 1.24 18.04
CA ILE A 193 23.64 2.15 18.96
C ILE A 193 24.43 3.20 18.16
N LYS A 194 25.17 2.80 17.13
CA LYS A 194 25.89 3.73 16.25
C LYS A 194 24.96 4.74 15.58
N LEU A 195 23.80 4.28 15.08
CA LEU A 195 22.79 5.17 14.50
C LEU A 195 22.36 6.25 15.51
N TYR A 196 21.99 5.83 16.72
CA TYR A 196 21.57 6.76 17.77
C TYR A 196 22.65 7.78 18.12
N GLU A 197 23.87 7.30 18.38
CA GLU A 197 25.00 8.15 18.75
C GLU A 197 25.39 9.15 17.66
N PHE A 198 25.32 8.74 16.39
CA PHE A 198 25.60 9.61 15.24
C PHE A 198 24.54 10.72 15.08
N VAL A 199 23.26 10.37 15.24
CA VAL A 199 22.15 11.30 15.04
C VAL A 199 21.94 12.22 16.23
N ALA A 200 21.97 11.66 17.45
CA ALA A 200 21.72 12.39 18.68
C ALA A 200 22.96 13.11 19.23
N GLU A 201 24.16 12.76 18.74
CA GLU A 201 25.46 13.32 19.20
C GLU A 201 25.67 13.18 20.72
N ILE A 202 25.15 12.10 21.31
CA ILE A 202 25.30 11.77 22.72
C ILE A 202 25.50 10.26 22.86
N PRO A 203 26.36 9.78 23.79
CA PRO A 203 26.53 8.37 23.98
C PRO A 203 25.25 7.65 24.35
N PHE A 204 25.02 6.47 23.77
CA PHE A 204 23.82 5.67 24.05
C PHE A 204 23.65 5.35 25.53
N LYS A 205 24.73 5.12 26.25
CA LYS A 205 24.72 4.87 27.71
C LYS A 205 24.45 6.10 28.57
N SER A 206 24.31 7.29 27.96
CA SER A 206 24.00 8.51 28.71
C SER A 206 22.61 8.38 29.36
N ASN A 207 22.54 8.85 30.62
CA ASN A 207 21.29 9.00 31.35
C ASN A 207 20.50 10.26 30.93
N TYR A 208 20.95 10.92 29.87
CA TYR A 208 20.34 12.12 29.36
C TYR A 208 20.02 11.97 27.88
N ILE A 209 19.00 12.72 27.46
CA ILE A 209 18.54 12.86 26.10
C ILE A 209 18.76 14.30 25.71
N ARG A 210 19.29 14.53 24.51
CA ARG A 210 19.41 15.87 23.95
C ARG A 210 18.04 16.34 23.44
N ASN A 211 17.66 17.57 23.78
CA ASN A 211 16.54 18.29 23.18
C ASN A 211 17.05 19.68 22.75
N GLY A 212 17.50 19.79 21.52
CA GLY A 212 18.20 21.01 21.06
C GLY A 212 19.48 21.26 21.85
N ASN A 213 19.51 22.32 22.65
CA ASN A 213 20.63 22.67 23.51
C ASN A 213 20.44 22.23 24.98
N GLU A 214 19.29 21.64 25.29
CA GLU A 214 18.96 21.18 26.65
C GLU A 214 19.16 19.67 26.78
N LEU A 215 19.31 19.22 28.02
CA LEU A 215 19.42 17.81 28.36
C LEU A 215 18.27 17.44 29.29
N PHE A 216 17.53 16.42 28.91
CA PHE A 216 16.47 15.83 29.72
C PHE A 216 16.92 14.49 30.25
N LYS A 217 16.38 14.09 31.40
CA LYS A 217 16.71 12.80 32.00
C LYS A 217 16.07 11.66 31.19
N ALA A 218 16.89 10.68 30.83
CA ALA A 218 16.41 9.45 30.20
C ALA A 218 15.84 8.49 31.26
N ASP A 219 14.79 7.79 30.89
CA ASP A 219 14.39 6.58 31.61
C ASP A 219 15.37 5.46 31.21
N GLY A 220 16.01 4.85 32.20
CA GLY A 220 16.98 3.77 31.98
C GLY A 220 16.35 2.41 31.63
N ARG A 221 15.02 2.33 31.50
CA ARG A 221 14.30 1.11 31.18
C ARG A 221 14.11 0.98 29.68
N TYR A 222 14.01 -0.27 29.20
CA TYR A 222 13.64 -0.61 27.81
C TYR A 222 12.24 -1.19 27.79
N TYR A 223 11.46 -0.82 26.78
CA TYR A 223 10.05 -1.22 26.68
C TYR A 223 9.81 -2.02 25.43
N LEU A 224 9.33 -3.24 25.61
CA LEU A 224 9.03 -4.20 24.54
C LEU A 224 7.55 -4.16 24.20
N PHE A 225 7.22 -3.96 22.95
CA PHE A 225 5.87 -3.96 22.40
C PHE A 225 5.70 -5.08 21.40
N GLN A 226 4.51 -5.64 21.32
CA GLN A 226 4.17 -6.48 20.19
C GLN A 226 4.04 -5.58 18.95
N ASP A 227 4.75 -5.92 17.88
CA ASP A 227 4.59 -5.22 16.59
C ASP A 227 3.24 -5.60 15.97
N SER A 228 2.22 -4.80 16.25
CA SER A 228 0.89 -4.94 15.67
C SER A 228 0.77 -4.27 14.30
N THR A 229 1.83 -3.61 13.83
CA THR A 229 1.80 -2.96 12.52
C THR A 229 1.61 -4.03 11.44
N VAL A 230 0.43 -4.03 10.86
CA VAL A 230 0.17 -4.81 9.64
C VAL A 230 1.17 -4.32 8.61
N ASN A 231 2.02 -5.20 8.14
CA ASN A 231 3.08 -4.87 7.20
C ASN A 231 2.49 -4.65 5.79
N ALA A 232 1.54 -3.73 5.69
CA ALA A 232 0.88 -3.38 4.44
C ALA A 232 1.87 -2.92 3.37
N SER A 233 2.99 -2.36 3.80
CA SER A 233 4.05 -1.87 2.91
C SER A 233 5.15 -2.89 2.63
N PHE A 234 5.12 -4.08 3.23
CA PHE A 234 6.17 -5.09 3.06
C PHE A 234 6.42 -5.44 1.59
N TYR A 235 5.38 -5.76 0.84
CA TYR A 235 5.49 -6.10 -0.58
C TYR A 235 5.92 -4.91 -1.43
N ILE A 236 5.50 -3.69 -1.06
CA ILE A 236 5.94 -2.46 -1.73
C ILE A 236 7.45 -2.24 -1.50
N LEU A 237 7.94 -2.44 -0.29
CA LEU A 237 9.37 -2.36 0.03
C LEU A 237 10.18 -3.44 -0.70
N GLN A 238 9.67 -4.68 -0.78
CA GLN A 238 10.30 -5.73 -1.57
C GLN A 238 10.35 -5.37 -3.06
N LEU A 239 9.28 -4.82 -3.61
CA LEU A 239 9.26 -4.36 -5.00
C LEU A 239 10.31 -3.27 -5.24
N TYR A 240 10.40 -2.26 -4.37
CA TYR A 240 11.44 -1.24 -4.47
C TYR A 240 12.86 -1.83 -4.36
N ASN A 241 13.08 -2.79 -3.47
CA ASN A 241 14.37 -3.47 -3.35
C ASN A 241 14.71 -4.24 -4.65
N ALA A 242 13.75 -4.92 -5.27
CA ALA A 242 13.95 -5.60 -6.56
C ALA A 242 14.28 -4.62 -7.68
N LEU A 243 13.60 -3.47 -7.75
CA LEU A 243 13.87 -2.40 -8.72
C LEU A 243 15.28 -1.80 -8.51
N ILE A 244 15.71 -1.59 -7.26
CA ILE A 244 17.06 -1.12 -6.93
C ILE A 244 18.12 -2.15 -7.35
N LYS A 245 17.85 -3.45 -7.16
CA LYS A 245 18.73 -4.55 -7.58
C LYS A 245 18.82 -4.70 -9.11
N GLY A 246 17.86 -4.16 -9.85
CA GLY A 246 17.92 -4.09 -11.31
C GLY A 246 16.79 -4.75 -12.06
N THR A 247 15.71 -5.12 -11.39
CA THR A 247 14.46 -5.49 -12.08
C THR A 247 14.02 -4.32 -12.95
N VAL A 248 13.73 -4.58 -14.22
CA VAL A 248 13.33 -3.56 -15.19
C VAL A 248 11.81 -3.55 -15.31
N ASN A 249 11.22 -2.36 -15.20
CA ASN A 249 9.82 -2.12 -15.52
C ASN A 249 9.72 -0.84 -16.36
N SER A 250 9.28 -0.99 -17.60
CA SER A 250 9.26 0.11 -18.58
C SER A 250 8.32 1.25 -18.16
N LEU A 251 7.21 0.94 -17.49
CA LEU A 251 6.27 1.94 -17.01
C LEU A 251 6.85 2.73 -15.84
N TYR A 252 7.50 2.03 -14.89
CA TYR A 252 8.16 2.65 -13.76
C TYR A 252 9.33 3.55 -14.21
N ASP A 253 10.08 3.11 -15.23
CA ASP A 253 11.16 3.92 -15.82
C ASP A 253 10.62 5.23 -16.43
N LYS A 254 9.47 5.19 -17.10
CA LYS A 254 8.81 6.41 -17.60
C LYS A 254 8.45 7.38 -16.47
N ILE A 255 7.96 6.89 -15.34
CA ILE A 255 7.61 7.72 -14.18
C ILE A 255 8.86 8.36 -13.56
N THR A 256 9.96 7.62 -13.46
CA THR A 256 11.13 8.00 -12.66
C THR A 256 12.23 8.70 -13.46
N ASN A 257 12.21 8.64 -14.80
CA ASN A 257 13.26 9.24 -15.63
C ASN A 257 13.23 10.77 -15.67
N GLY A 258 12.10 11.38 -15.22
CA GLY A 258 11.94 12.83 -15.06
C GLY A 258 11.98 13.64 -16.36
N LYS A 259 11.79 13.00 -17.52
CA LYS A 259 11.52 13.74 -18.75
C LYS A 259 10.12 14.27 -18.72
N ILE A 260 9.99 15.59 -18.72
CA ILE A 260 8.71 16.25 -18.92
C ILE A 260 8.45 16.20 -20.43
N GLU A 261 7.53 15.34 -20.85
CA GLU A 261 7.03 15.42 -22.23
C GLU A 261 6.13 16.66 -22.37
N PRO A 262 6.15 17.32 -23.53
CA PRO A 262 5.21 18.40 -23.78
C PRO A 262 3.77 17.90 -23.56
N SER A 263 2.96 18.68 -22.87
CA SER A 263 1.55 18.34 -22.66
C SER A 263 0.88 18.18 -24.03
N LYS A 264 0.21 17.04 -24.24
CA LYS A 264 -0.60 16.88 -25.44
C LYS A 264 -1.73 17.91 -25.45
N PRO A 265 -2.12 18.41 -26.61
CA PRO A 265 -3.27 19.30 -26.72
C PRO A 265 -4.50 18.68 -26.06
N LEU A 266 -5.26 19.48 -25.33
CA LEU A 266 -6.49 19.01 -24.71
C LEU A 266 -7.50 18.58 -25.77
N ILE A 267 -8.00 17.36 -25.67
CA ILE A 267 -9.08 16.86 -26.53
C ILE A 267 -10.39 17.42 -25.99
N LYS A 268 -10.97 18.39 -26.70
CA LYS A 268 -12.17 19.09 -26.24
C LYS A 268 -13.36 18.13 -26.12
N ASN A 269 -14.24 18.42 -25.19
CA ASN A 269 -15.50 17.69 -24.99
C ASN A 269 -16.49 17.82 -26.19
N THR A 270 -16.24 18.75 -27.10
CA THR A 270 -17.03 18.97 -28.32
C THR A 270 -16.55 18.16 -29.53
N ASP A 271 -15.46 17.39 -29.38
CA ASP A 271 -15.00 16.50 -30.47
C ASP A 271 -15.94 15.31 -30.61
N ILE A 272 -16.82 15.37 -31.62
CA ILE A 272 -17.85 14.36 -31.87
C ILE A 272 -17.23 13.00 -32.20
N SER A 273 -16.08 12.97 -32.86
CA SER A 273 -15.41 11.70 -33.18
C SER A 273 -14.95 10.96 -31.95
N LYS A 274 -14.46 11.69 -30.95
CA LYS A 274 -14.03 11.15 -29.65
C LYS A 274 -15.22 10.82 -28.75
N MET A 275 -16.26 11.62 -28.77
CA MET A 275 -17.50 11.33 -28.05
C MET A 275 -18.15 10.00 -28.51
N LYS A 276 -18.16 9.73 -29.81
CA LYS A 276 -18.65 8.44 -30.35
C LYS A 276 -17.81 7.24 -29.92
N ALA A 277 -16.56 7.45 -29.54
CA ALA A 277 -15.69 6.38 -29.07
C ALA A 277 -15.94 5.97 -27.61
N HIS A 278 -16.72 6.74 -26.85
CA HIS A 278 -17.15 6.39 -25.49
C HIS A 278 -18.50 5.67 -25.58
N VAL A 279 -18.50 4.36 -25.38
CA VAL A 279 -19.66 3.48 -25.62
C VAL A 279 -20.27 2.88 -24.38
N GLY A 280 -19.63 3.03 -23.21
CA GLY A 280 -20.12 2.48 -21.95
C GLY A 280 -20.17 3.50 -20.83
N GLN A 281 -21.32 3.57 -20.12
CA GLN A 281 -21.49 4.36 -18.93
C GLN A 281 -22.30 3.56 -17.91
N MET A 282 -21.85 3.61 -16.63
CA MET A 282 -22.53 2.92 -15.54
C MET A 282 -23.52 3.89 -14.87
N GLY A 283 -24.82 3.61 -15.05
CA GLY A 283 -25.92 4.43 -14.53
C GLY A 283 -26.18 5.72 -15.31
N GLY A 284 -27.38 6.28 -15.19
CA GLY A 284 -27.84 7.50 -15.87
C GLY A 284 -28.03 8.72 -14.98
N ALA A 285 -28.03 8.53 -13.64
CA ALA A 285 -28.37 9.58 -12.68
C ALA A 285 -27.38 10.75 -12.68
N TYR A 286 -26.10 10.49 -12.96
CA TYR A 286 -25.05 11.50 -12.94
C TYR A 286 -24.26 11.49 -14.27
N PRO A 287 -24.69 12.29 -15.27
CA PRO A 287 -23.96 12.39 -16.52
C PRO A 287 -22.58 13.02 -16.29
N LEU A 288 -21.60 12.61 -17.11
CA LEU A 288 -20.27 13.17 -17.06
C LEU A 288 -20.26 14.68 -17.34
N SER A 289 -19.57 15.43 -16.50
CA SER A 289 -19.30 16.84 -16.74
C SER A 289 -18.40 17.04 -17.99
N PRO A 290 -18.33 18.24 -18.56
CA PRO A 290 -17.43 18.52 -19.69
C PRO A 290 -15.98 18.10 -19.46
N SER A 291 -15.43 18.39 -18.28
CA SER A 291 -14.05 18.01 -17.93
C SER A 291 -13.86 16.51 -17.76
N GLN A 292 -14.86 15.80 -17.26
CA GLN A 292 -14.83 14.34 -17.19
C GLN A 292 -14.91 13.69 -18.58
N ARG A 293 -15.69 14.28 -19.51
CA ARG A 293 -15.72 13.82 -20.92
C ARG A 293 -14.37 14.04 -21.61
N GLU A 294 -13.73 15.17 -21.36
CA GLU A 294 -12.36 15.41 -21.85
C GLU A 294 -11.39 14.36 -21.30
N ALA A 295 -11.47 14.04 -20.02
CA ALA A 295 -10.66 12.98 -19.43
C ALA A 295 -10.96 11.61 -20.05
N MET A 296 -12.23 11.28 -20.37
CA MET A 296 -12.60 10.07 -21.10
C MET A 296 -12.04 10.04 -22.52
N ASN A 297 -12.05 11.17 -23.24
CA ASN A 297 -11.44 11.27 -24.56
C ASN A 297 -9.94 10.99 -24.51
N HIS A 298 -9.23 11.53 -23.48
CA HIS A 298 -7.81 11.22 -23.26
C HIS A 298 -7.60 9.76 -22.86
N PHE A 299 -8.48 9.19 -22.05
CA PHE A 299 -8.44 7.77 -21.70
C PHE A 299 -8.55 6.88 -22.94
N GLY A 300 -9.45 7.22 -23.87
CA GLY A 300 -9.62 6.49 -25.14
C GLY A 300 -8.38 6.49 -26.04
N GLU A 301 -7.44 7.43 -25.86
CA GLU A 301 -6.18 7.50 -26.62
C GLU A 301 -5.01 6.79 -25.91
N ILE A 302 -5.23 6.25 -24.71
CA ILE A 302 -4.19 5.53 -23.98
C ILE A 302 -3.83 4.24 -24.70
N LYS A 303 -2.54 4.03 -24.89
CA LYS A 303 -1.97 2.79 -25.39
C LYS A 303 -1.31 2.01 -24.26
N GLU A 304 -1.05 0.74 -24.50
CA GLU A 304 -0.30 -0.10 -23.55
C GLU A 304 1.00 0.58 -23.12
N GLY A 305 1.28 0.54 -21.83
CA GLY A 305 2.45 1.19 -21.23
C GLY A 305 2.36 2.72 -21.15
N ASN A 306 1.18 3.33 -21.29
CA ASN A 306 0.96 4.75 -21.04
C ASN A 306 0.28 4.99 -19.68
N LEU A 307 0.34 6.24 -19.22
CA LEU A 307 -0.22 6.73 -17.95
C LEU A 307 -1.16 7.91 -18.24
N LEU A 308 -2.28 7.94 -17.52
CA LEU A 308 -3.14 9.10 -17.42
C LEU A 308 -3.29 9.50 -15.96
N ALA A 309 -2.84 10.69 -15.60
CA ALA A 309 -3.06 11.26 -14.29
C ALA A 309 -4.34 12.12 -14.31
N VAL A 310 -5.29 11.80 -13.44
CA VAL A 310 -6.53 12.56 -13.28
C VAL A 310 -6.54 13.20 -11.90
N SER A 311 -6.49 14.52 -11.87
CA SER A 311 -6.56 15.31 -10.63
C SER A 311 -7.93 15.95 -10.50
N GLY A 312 -8.45 16.00 -9.28
CA GLY A 312 -9.70 16.69 -8.97
C GLY A 312 -9.90 16.80 -7.46
N PRO A 313 -10.44 17.93 -6.96
CA PRO A 313 -10.81 18.07 -5.55
C PRO A 313 -11.82 16.99 -5.08
N PRO A 314 -12.01 16.80 -3.77
CA PRO A 314 -13.11 15.99 -3.26
C PRO A 314 -14.47 16.46 -3.82
N GLY A 315 -15.37 15.53 -4.11
CA GLY A 315 -16.72 15.85 -4.61
C GLY A 315 -16.83 16.15 -6.11
N THR A 316 -15.74 16.16 -6.88
CA THR A 316 -15.76 16.44 -8.35
C THR A 316 -16.16 15.26 -9.22
N GLY A 317 -16.66 14.16 -8.64
CA GLY A 317 -17.15 13.02 -9.39
C GLY A 317 -16.05 12.11 -9.96
N LYS A 318 -14.89 12.00 -9.32
CA LYS A 318 -13.84 11.05 -9.72
C LYS A 318 -14.35 9.60 -9.78
N THR A 319 -15.24 9.23 -8.86
CA THR A 319 -15.86 7.89 -8.84
C THR A 319 -16.74 7.68 -10.08
N THR A 320 -17.55 8.67 -10.45
CA THR A 320 -18.37 8.61 -11.69
C THR A 320 -17.52 8.47 -12.92
N PHE A 321 -16.38 9.18 -12.98
CA PHE A 321 -15.40 9.01 -14.05
C PHE A 321 -14.84 7.57 -14.10
N LEU A 322 -14.42 7.01 -12.95
CA LEU A 322 -13.92 5.63 -12.88
C LEU A 322 -14.98 4.61 -13.28
N GLN A 323 -16.24 4.80 -12.89
CA GLN A 323 -17.35 3.96 -13.32
C GLN A 323 -17.51 3.98 -14.85
N SER A 324 -17.40 5.14 -15.46
CA SER A 324 -17.47 5.27 -16.94
C SER A 324 -16.27 4.61 -17.61
N VAL A 325 -15.05 4.73 -17.05
CA VAL A 325 -13.86 4.01 -17.55
C VAL A 325 -14.09 2.50 -17.56
N VAL A 326 -14.56 1.95 -16.44
CA VAL A 326 -14.81 0.51 -16.30
C VAL A 326 -15.89 0.06 -17.29
N ALA A 327 -17.03 0.77 -17.35
CA ALA A 327 -18.13 0.43 -18.24
C ALA A 327 -17.67 0.48 -19.72
N ASP A 328 -16.94 1.51 -20.11
CA ASP A 328 -16.43 1.67 -21.46
C ASP A 328 -15.48 0.53 -21.87
N MET A 329 -14.59 0.12 -20.96
CA MET A 329 -13.69 -1.01 -21.20
C MET A 329 -14.45 -2.32 -21.38
N TYR A 330 -15.44 -2.60 -20.52
CA TYR A 330 -16.24 -3.82 -20.60
C TYR A 330 -17.06 -3.86 -21.88
N VAL A 331 -17.76 -2.78 -22.23
CA VAL A 331 -18.57 -2.69 -23.45
C VAL A 331 -17.70 -2.82 -24.70
N LYS A 332 -16.54 -2.14 -24.75
CA LYS A 332 -15.61 -2.26 -25.87
C LYS A 332 -15.07 -3.68 -26.06
N SER A 333 -14.75 -4.37 -24.95
CA SER A 333 -14.29 -5.76 -25.02
C SER A 333 -15.42 -6.68 -25.51
N ALA A 334 -16.65 -6.47 -25.06
CA ALA A 334 -17.80 -7.23 -25.50
C ALA A 334 -18.09 -7.01 -27.01
N LEU A 335 -18.10 -5.74 -27.48
CA LEU A 335 -18.26 -5.40 -28.89
C LEU A 335 -17.21 -6.04 -29.82
N LYS A 336 -15.98 -6.19 -29.31
CA LYS A 336 -14.88 -6.87 -29.99
C LYS A 336 -14.90 -8.39 -29.83
N ARG A 337 -15.82 -8.93 -29.04
CA ARG A 337 -15.90 -10.36 -28.67
C ARG A 337 -14.63 -10.87 -27.99
N GLU A 338 -13.98 -9.97 -27.23
CA GLU A 338 -12.80 -10.26 -26.41
C GLU A 338 -13.23 -10.67 -24.99
N ARG A 339 -12.28 -11.24 -24.23
CA ARG A 339 -12.50 -11.51 -22.81
C ARG A 339 -12.70 -10.21 -22.03
N ALA A 340 -13.51 -10.27 -20.97
CA ALA A 340 -13.68 -9.15 -20.06
C ALA A 340 -12.33 -8.63 -19.53
N PRO A 341 -12.14 -7.31 -19.46
CA PRO A 341 -10.88 -6.72 -19.00
C PRO A 341 -10.68 -6.98 -17.51
N ILE A 342 -9.43 -7.22 -17.10
CA ILE A 342 -9.05 -7.29 -15.70
C ILE A 342 -8.58 -5.89 -15.26
N ILE A 343 -9.34 -5.28 -14.35
CA ILE A 343 -9.05 -3.95 -13.82
C ILE A 343 -8.68 -4.06 -12.36
N VAL A 344 -7.47 -3.61 -11.99
CA VAL A 344 -6.99 -3.62 -10.61
C VAL A 344 -7.06 -2.20 -10.05
N ALA A 345 -7.82 -2.02 -8.97
CA ALA A 345 -7.90 -0.77 -8.24
C ALA A 345 -7.20 -0.91 -6.88
N ALA A 346 -6.34 0.03 -6.53
CA ALA A 346 -5.63 0.06 -5.27
C ALA A 346 -5.70 1.46 -4.63
N SER A 347 -5.77 1.51 -3.30
CA SER A 347 -5.69 2.74 -2.51
C SER A 347 -5.01 2.48 -1.17
N THR A 348 -4.36 3.50 -0.64
CA THR A 348 -3.85 3.49 0.74
C THR A 348 -4.96 3.67 1.77
N ASN A 349 -6.12 4.17 1.35
CA ASN A 349 -7.30 4.37 2.19
C ASN A 349 -8.32 3.25 1.93
N ASN A 350 -8.59 2.42 2.95
CA ASN A 350 -9.59 1.34 2.87
C ASN A 350 -10.97 1.85 2.49
N GLN A 351 -11.39 3.02 2.97
CA GLN A 351 -12.69 3.59 2.65
C GLN A 351 -12.81 3.96 1.17
N ALA A 352 -11.73 4.43 0.55
CA ALA A 352 -11.74 4.70 -0.90
C ALA A 352 -11.92 3.41 -1.71
N VAL A 353 -11.31 2.30 -1.29
CA VAL A 353 -11.52 0.99 -1.94
C VAL A 353 -12.94 0.49 -1.76
N THR A 354 -13.49 0.57 -0.55
CA THR A 354 -14.87 0.13 -0.30
C THR A 354 -15.90 1.00 -1.02
N ASN A 355 -15.68 2.30 -1.10
CA ASN A 355 -16.53 3.20 -1.91
C ASN A 355 -16.53 2.81 -3.40
N ILE A 356 -15.40 2.37 -3.93
CA ILE A 356 -15.33 1.85 -5.31
C ILE A 356 -16.21 0.60 -5.42
N ILE A 357 -16.05 -0.36 -4.49
CA ILE A 357 -16.83 -1.60 -4.50
C ILE A 357 -18.33 -1.32 -4.37
N ASP A 358 -18.73 -0.46 -3.46
CA ASP A 358 -20.13 -0.04 -3.28
C ASP A 358 -20.68 0.59 -4.56
N SER A 359 -19.86 1.33 -5.29
CA SER A 359 -20.25 1.97 -6.55
C SER A 359 -20.39 0.99 -7.72
N PHE A 360 -19.59 -0.07 -7.76
CA PHE A 360 -19.64 -1.09 -8.82
C PHE A 360 -20.55 -2.27 -8.51
N GLY A 361 -21.07 -2.36 -7.29
CA GLY A 361 -21.81 -3.52 -6.81
C GLY A 361 -23.32 -3.42 -6.90
N GLN A 362 -23.88 -2.22 -6.93
CA GLN A 362 -25.32 -2.04 -6.86
C GLN A 362 -25.88 -1.54 -8.17
N ILE A 363 -26.55 -2.43 -8.89
CA ILE A 363 -27.51 -2.01 -9.89
C ILE A 363 -28.75 -1.58 -9.12
N SER A 364 -28.88 -0.30 -8.84
CA SER A 364 -29.94 0.28 -8.02
C SER A 364 -31.20 0.67 -8.80
N GLU A 365 -31.11 0.74 -10.11
CA GLU A 365 -32.19 1.16 -10.99
C GLU A 365 -32.59 0.03 -11.93
N ILE A 366 -33.89 -0.27 -11.94
CA ILE A 366 -34.50 -1.12 -12.96
C ILE A 366 -34.75 -0.19 -14.15
N GLY A 367 -34.01 -0.35 -15.23
CA GLY A 367 -34.21 0.45 -16.43
C GLY A 367 -35.40 -0.03 -17.27
N ILE A 368 -35.33 0.28 -18.54
CA ILE A 368 -36.46 0.08 -19.50
C ILE A 368 -36.69 -1.40 -19.79
N SER A 369 -35.74 -2.29 -19.48
CA SER A 369 -35.84 -3.72 -19.82
C SER A 369 -35.20 -4.62 -18.77
N ASN A 370 -35.58 -5.91 -18.76
CA ASN A 370 -35.07 -6.92 -17.82
C ASN A 370 -33.59 -7.27 -17.98
N LEU A 371 -32.86 -6.65 -18.90
CA LEU A 371 -31.40 -6.83 -19.06
C LEU A 371 -30.59 -6.29 -17.92
N GLU A 372 -31.18 -5.46 -17.07
CA GLU A 372 -30.50 -4.87 -15.90
C GLU A 372 -30.38 -5.83 -14.72
N HIS A 373 -31.08 -6.96 -14.78
CA HIS A 373 -30.92 -8.02 -13.82
C HIS A 373 -29.64 -8.80 -14.08
N LYS A 374 -28.91 -9.11 -13.00
CA LYS A 374 -27.79 -10.03 -13.07
C LYS A 374 -28.31 -11.44 -13.31
N TRP A 375 -28.01 -11.99 -14.46
CA TRP A 375 -28.41 -13.36 -14.84
C TRP A 375 -27.54 -14.45 -14.23
N ILE A 376 -26.72 -14.09 -13.25
CA ILE A 376 -25.83 -14.99 -12.53
C ILE A 376 -26.16 -14.94 -11.05
N THR A 377 -26.48 -16.09 -10.46
CA THR A 377 -26.80 -16.22 -9.04
C THR A 377 -25.61 -15.91 -8.13
N GLY A 378 -25.90 -15.29 -7.01
CA GLY A 378 -24.91 -15.08 -5.95
C GLY A 378 -23.89 -13.96 -6.18
N THR A 379 -23.96 -13.27 -7.33
CA THR A 379 -23.09 -12.12 -7.61
C THR A 379 -23.83 -10.81 -7.39
N ASP A 380 -23.47 -10.07 -6.35
CA ASP A 380 -24.04 -8.75 -6.06
C ASP A 380 -23.15 -7.61 -6.59
N SER A 381 -21.94 -7.91 -7.07
CA SER A 381 -20.98 -6.94 -7.58
C SER A 381 -20.16 -7.51 -8.73
N PHE A 382 -19.68 -6.65 -9.62
CA PHE A 382 -18.67 -7.00 -10.63
C PHE A 382 -17.24 -6.95 -10.07
N ALA A 383 -17.06 -6.49 -8.83
CA ALA A 383 -15.76 -6.33 -8.21
C ALA A 383 -15.50 -7.42 -7.16
N VAL A 384 -14.25 -7.88 -7.08
CA VAL A 384 -13.76 -8.74 -5.99
C VAL A 384 -12.87 -7.92 -5.08
N TYR A 385 -13.14 -7.97 -3.79
CA TYR A 385 -12.42 -7.24 -2.76
C TYR A 385 -11.33 -8.11 -2.13
N PHE A 386 -10.14 -7.54 -1.98
CA PHE A 386 -9.04 -8.13 -1.22
C PHE A 386 -8.82 -7.35 0.07
N PRO A 387 -9.57 -7.67 1.14
CA PRO A 387 -9.45 -6.96 2.41
C PRO A 387 -8.11 -7.23 3.10
N SER A 388 -7.63 -6.26 3.87
CA SER A 388 -6.60 -6.53 4.87
C SER A 388 -7.14 -7.49 5.95
N ASN A 389 -6.25 -8.23 6.63
CA ASN A 389 -6.66 -9.22 7.64
C ASN A 389 -7.62 -8.67 8.69
N GLY A 390 -7.43 -7.42 9.13
CA GLY A 390 -8.32 -6.74 10.09
C GLY A 390 -9.70 -6.36 9.54
N LYS A 391 -9.88 -6.39 8.21
CA LYS A 391 -11.13 -5.98 7.53
C LYS A 391 -11.94 -7.14 6.97
N VAL A 392 -11.47 -8.38 7.10
CA VAL A 392 -12.17 -9.59 6.60
C VAL A 392 -13.56 -9.73 7.25
N LYS A 393 -13.67 -9.52 8.57
CA LYS A 393 -14.95 -9.59 9.28
C LYS A 393 -15.95 -8.54 8.79
N GLU A 394 -15.47 -7.31 8.56
CA GLU A 394 -16.30 -6.23 8.04
C GLU A 394 -16.77 -6.52 6.60
N ALA A 395 -15.88 -7.04 5.76
CA ALA A 395 -16.20 -7.46 4.39
C ALA A 395 -17.29 -8.53 4.36
N ALA A 396 -17.19 -9.53 5.24
CA ALA A 396 -18.21 -10.58 5.39
C ALA A 396 -19.57 -10.02 5.87
N GLN A 397 -19.57 -9.13 6.87
CA GLN A 397 -20.78 -8.50 7.40
C GLN A 397 -21.50 -7.66 6.34
N LYS A 398 -20.73 -6.92 5.51
CA LYS A 398 -21.26 -6.12 4.41
C LYS A 398 -21.59 -6.93 3.15
N ARG A 399 -21.39 -8.24 3.18
CA ARG A 399 -21.60 -9.14 2.04
C ARG A 399 -20.83 -8.73 0.77
N TYR A 400 -19.62 -8.18 0.94
CA TYR A 400 -18.76 -7.93 -0.20
C TYR A 400 -18.31 -9.25 -0.82
N GLN A 401 -18.15 -9.26 -2.14
CA GLN A 401 -17.46 -10.34 -2.83
C GLN A 401 -15.98 -10.25 -2.54
N TYR A 402 -15.50 -10.97 -1.55
CA TYR A 402 -14.10 -10.90 -1.12
C TYR A 402 -13.41 -12.25 -1.19
N THR A 403 -12.09 -12.20 -1.30
CA THR A 403 -11.20 -13.35 -1.09
C THR A 403 -9.99 -12.94 -0.28
N THR A 404 -9.28 -13.90 0.28
CA THR A 404 -8.06 -13.67 1.05
C THR A 404 -6.85 -14.34 0.39
N VAL A 405 -5.64 -13.96 0.79
CA VAL A 405 -4.40 -14.58 0.27
C VAL A 405 -4.35 -16.11 0.51
N ARG A 406 -5.07 -16.58 1.53
CA ARG A 406 -5.15 -18.01 1.88
C ARG A 406 -6.33 -18.73 1.22
N GLY A 407 -7.06 -18.04 0.34
CA GLY A 407 -8.32 -18.53 -0.19
C GLY A 407 -9.47 -18.31 0.79
N GLY A 408 -10.63 -18.87 0.49
CA GLY A 408 -11.84 -18.72 1.28
C GLY A 408 -12.60 -17.44 0.92
N GLY A 409 -13.83 -17.36 1.42
CA GLY A 409 -14.76 -16.30 1.12
C GLY A 409 -15.58 -16.57 -0.15
N PHE A 410 -16.24 -15.53 -0.62
CA PHE A 410 -17.23 -15.61 -1.69
C PHE A 410 -16.68 -16.20 -3.02
N VAL A 411 -15.41 -15.92 -3.36
CA VAL A 411 -14.83 -16.36 -4.65
C VAL A 411 -14.79 -17.88 -4.76
N ASP A 412 -14.45 -18.58 -3.68
CA ASP A 412 -14.41 -20.05 -3.67
C ASP A 412 -15.80 -20.65 -3.86
N GLU A 413 -16.83 -20.05 -3.28
CA GLU A 413 -18.22 -20.45 -3.49
C GLU A 413 -18.66 -20.20 -4.94
N LEU A 414 -18.32 -19.02 -5.48
CA LEU A 414 -18.65 -18.62 -6.84
C LEU A 414 -18.05 -19.56 -7.88
N GLU A 415 -16.79 -19.97 -7.66
CA GLU A 415 -16.05 -20.85 -8.57
C GLU A 415 -16.37 -22.33 -8.39
N SER A 416 -17.17 -22.69 -7.38
CA SER A 416 -17.56 -24.08 -7.15
C SER A 416 -18.29 -24.70 -8.33
N LYS A 417 -18.14 -26.00 -8.55
CA LYS A 417 -18.84 -26.73 -9.62
C LYS A 417 -20.36 -26.65 -9.48
N GLU A 418 -20.85 -26.58 -8.27
CA GLU A 418 -22.27 -26.48 -7.95
C GLU A 418 -22.84 -25.11 -8.35
N ASN A 419 -22.14 -24.04 -7.96
CA ASN A 419 -22.54 -22.70 -8.34
C ASN A 419 -22.48 -22.46 -9.86
N ARG A 420 -21.48 -22.96 -10.55
CA ARG A 420 -21.40 -22.91 -12.01
C ARG A 420 -22.58 -23.58 -12.68
N ARG A 421 -23.03 -24.72 -12.17
CA ARG A 421 -24.20 -25.44 -12.70
C ARG A 421 -25.50 -24.69 -12.44
N SER A 422 -25.67 -24.15 -11.23
CA SER A 422 -26.88 -23.37 -10.87
C SER A 422 -26.94 -22.05 -11.63
N SER A 423 -25.83 -21.34 -11.74
CA SER A 423 -25.72 -20.10 -12.51
C SER A 423 -26.00 -20.33 -14.00
N GLY A 424 -25.48 -21.43 -14.56
CA GLY A 424 -25.75 -21.78 -15.95
C GLY A 424 -27.22 -22.10 -16.23
N ARG A 425 -27.92 -22.72 -15.26
CA ARG A 425 -29.36 -22.95 -15.37
C ARG A 425 -30.14 -21.65 -15.31
N LEU A 426 -29.84 -20.79 -14.34
CA LEU A 426 -30.49 -19.50 -14.20
C LEU A 426 -30.26 -18.63 -15.44
N PHE A 427 -29.03 -18.54 -15.93
CA PHE A 427 -28.71 -17.79 -17.13
C PHE A 427 -29.60 -18.21 -18.33
N LYS A 428 -29.76 -19.51 -18.58
CA LYS A 428 -30.61 -20.01 -19.63
C LYS A 428 -32.09 -19.67 -19.41
N GLN A 429 -32.55 -19.72 -18.18
CA GLN A 429 -33.91 -19.40 -17.80
C GLN A 429 -34.20 -17.92 -18.01
N GLU A 430 -33.33 -17.01 -17.59
CA GLU A 430 -33.44 -15.58 -17.82
C GLU A 430 -33.33 -15.23 -19.30
N PHE A 431 -32.43 -15.86 -20.03
CA PHE A 431 -32.30 -15.72 -21.46
C PHE A 431 -33.59 -16.11 -22.20
N HIS A 432 -34.20 -17.24 -21.82
CA HIS A 432 -35.47 -17.67 -22.38
C HIS A 432 -36.59 -16.66 -22.11
N GLN A 433 -36.69 -16.18 -20.87
CA GLN A 433 -37.70 -15.22 -20.47
C GLN A 433 -37.56 -13.90 -21.25
N TYR A 434 -36.33 -13.43 -21.41
CA TYR A 434 -36.07 -12.18 -22.14
C TYR A 434 -36.32 -12.29 -23.62
N PHE A 435 -35.79 -13.33 -24.28
CA PHE A 435 -35.93 -13.53 -25.75
C PHE A 435 -37.17 -14.30 -26.15
N ARG A 436 -38.00 -14.75 -25.20
CA ARG A 436 -39.21 -15.59 -25.46
C ARG A 436 -38.89 -16.83 -26.31
N ARG A 437 -37.76 -17.48 -26.07
CA ARG A 437 -37.29 -18.66 -26.80
C ARG A 437 -37.28 -19.88 -25.91
N GLU A 438 -37.60 -21.08 -26.44
CA GLU A 438 -37.52 -22.33 -25.69
C GLU A 438 -36.09 -22.70 -25.35
N THR A 439 -35.81 -23.00 -24.08
CA THR A 439 -34.45 -23.22 -23.54
C THR A 439 -33.91 -24.62 -23.75
N ALA A 440 -34.73 -25.61 -24.08
CA ALA A 440 -34.35 -27.02 -24.10
C ALA A 440 -33.27 -27.36 -25.15
N SER A 441 -33.14 -26.55 -26.20
CA SER A 441 -32.23 -26.80 -27.32
C SER A 441 -31.11 -25.75 -27.49
N ILE A 442 -31.05 -24.74 -26.59
CA ILE A 442 -30.10 -23.62 -26.76
C ILE A 442 -28.85 -23.89 -25.95
N ASP A 443 -27.69 -23.93 -26.59
CA ASP A 443 -26.41 -23.98 -25.94
C ASP A 443 -25.90 -22.58 -25.56
N PHE A 444 -24.85 -22.52 -24.76
CA PHE A 444 -24.28 -21.22 -24.34
C PHE A 444 -23.69 -20.40 -25.46
N ALA A 445 -23.12 -21.05 -26.49
CA ALA A 445 -22.51 -20.36 -27.63
C ALA A 445 -23.58 -19.63 -28.45
N LEU A 446 -24.76 -20.21 -28.61
CA LEU A 446 -25.87 -19.55 -29.29
C LEU A 446 -26.45 -18.40 -28.46
N CYS A 447 -26.54 -18.56 -27.13
CA CYS A 447 -26.94 -17.45 -26.24
C CYS A 447 -25.99 -16.27 -26.39
N GLU A 448 -24.69 -16.55 -26.35
CA GLU A 448 -23.62 -15.56 -26.46
C GLU A 448 -23.69 -14.82 -27.79
N GLU A 449 -23.84 -15.52 -28.91
CA GLU A 449 -23.98 -14.93 -30.25
C GLU A 449 -25.20 -14.00 -30.35
N ILE A 450 -26.32 -14.38 -29.75
CA ILE A 450 -27.53 -13.54 -29.73
C ILE A 450 -27.34 -12.28 -28.89
N LEU A 451 -26.71 -12.42 -27.71
CA LEU A 451 -26.42 -11.26 -26.87
C LEU A 451 -25.47 -10.28 -27.53
N TRP A 452 -24.46 -10.78 -28.27
CA TRP A 452 -23.58 -9.90 -29.04
C TRP A 452 -24.32 -9.13 -30.14
N LYS A 453 -25.27 -9.76 -30.82
CA LYS A 453 -26.11 -9.09 -31.84
C LYS A 453 -27.03 -8.03 -31.26
N GLU A 454 -27.48 -8.21 -30.00
CA GLU A 454 -28.29 -7.21 -29.33
C GLU A 454 -27.42 -6.02 -28.83
N LEU A 455 -26.13 -6.27 -28.51
CA LEU A 455 -25.21 -5.23 -28.09
C LEU A 455 -24.72 -4.36 -29.24
N GLU A 456 -24.58 -4.92 -30.47
CA GLU A 456 -24.17 -4.21 -31.69
C GLU A 456 -25.26 -3.22 -32.18
#